data_57177aaed1dd736e2b55653b3135f48e
#
_entry.id   57177aaed1dd736e2b55653b3135f48e
#
_cell.length_a   1.000
_cell.length_b   1.000
_cell.length_c   1.000
_cell.angle_alpha   90.00
_cell.angle_beta   90.00
_cell.angle_gamma   90.00
#
_symmetry.space_group_name_H-M   'P 1'
#
loop_
_entity.id
_entity.type
_entity.pdbx_description
1 polymer ?
#
loop_
_entity_poly.entity_id
_entity_poly.type
_entity_poly.pdbx_seq_one_letter_code
_entity_poly.pdbx_strand_id
1 'polypeptide(L)'
;MTGLFKKIRQIYGDMNLQSKFTIVLSIAVTIPVFIVGIFFYTRLYDMVVSDTIRKEQDASSEAAPLIEARIQKILDAYEEITELGFYETLFHQPVNSPFQMLLDPRDAEAFQKKAQELIDSKTITGLQIYMDFPTGSVKLFRDDLTSDYFVPMSLAQGTYWYGIFQGTGKAELYCPEFYLGEREKSIFGDMAYIVSTTFYYQGNAHQAYIALYSTSDQLTQLLKKNLTLDGSVSYIINERNAIVASSDKSGTGIYLLDYQTVEDSFMASNGFIERTILDQKIYAGFYNIRQPGWFMVTVLPSSSLLKQSNFIMFQY
;
A
#
# COMPACT_ATOMS: atom_id res chain seq x y z
N MET A 1 -30.98 40.13 -22.58
CA MET A 1 -31.25 40.59 -21.21
C MET A 1 -32.15 41.82 -21.11
N THR A 2 -32.24 42.67 -22.09
CA THR A 2 -33.00 43.94 -22.07
C THR A 2 -34.51 43.79 -22.00
N GLY A 3 -35.13 42.71 -22.53
CA GLY A 3 -36.58 42.51 -22.53
C GLY A 3 -37.19 42.14 -21.18
N LEU A 4 -36.49 41.37 -20.35
CA LEU A 4 -36.98 40.94 -19.03
C LEU A 4 -37.02 42.10 -18.03
N PHE A 5 -36.00 42.93 -18.01
CA PHE A 5 -35.97 44.14 -17.15
C PHE A 5 -37.06 45.14 -17.49
N LYS A 6 -37.36 45.31 -18.79
CA LYS A 6 -38.42 46.20 -19.24
C LYS A 6 -39.81 45.72 -18.80
N LYS A 7 -40.03 44.41 -18.86
CA LYS A 7 -41.29 43.76 -18.43
C LYS A 7 -41.48 43.83 -16.91
N ILE A 8 -40.41 43.60 -16.14
CA ILE A 8 -40.43 43.73 -14.67
C ILE A 8 -40.70 45.17 -14.24
N ARG A 9 -40.07 46.16 -14.91
CA ARG A 9 -40.31 47.58 -14.63
C ARG A 9 -41.72 48.00 -14.92
N GLN A 10 -42.37 47.48 -15.98
CA GLN A 10 -43.74 47.75 -16.33
C GLN A 10 -44.71 47.15 -15.30
N ILE A 11 -44.54 45.89 -14.94
CA ILE A 11 -45.33 45.21 -13.90
C ILE A 11 -45.24 45.96 -12.56
N TYR A 12 -44.03 46.35 -12.16
CA TYR A 12 -43.83 47.10 -10.93
C TYR A 12 -44.47 48.51 -10.99
N GLY A 13 -44.51 49.15 -12.19
CA GLY A 13 -45.14 50.43 -12.40
C GLY A 13 -46.65 50.40 -12.12
N ASP A 14 -47.35 49.36 -12.57
CA ASP A 14 -48.79 49.19 -12.53
C ASP A 14 -49.34 48.67 -11.17
N MET A 15 -48.43 48.28 -10.22
CA MET A 15 -48.80 47.80 -8.89
C MET A 15 -49.22 48.94 -7.95
N ASN A 16 -50.24 48.67 -7.06
CA ASN A 16 -50.60 49.60 -6.01
C ASN A 16 -49.48 49.80 -4.96
N LEU A 17 -49.55 50.90 -4.21
CA LEU A 17 -48.52 51.30 -3.27
C LEU A 17 -48.25 50.21 -2.21
N GLN A 18 -49.26 49.51 -1.71
CA GLN A 18 -49.18 48.49 -0.72
C GLN A 18 -48.41 47.26 -1.25
N SER A 19 -48.69 46.82 -2.48
CA SER A 19 -47.93 45.72 -3.11
C SER A 19 -46.48 46.07 -3.37
N LYS A 20 -46.16 47.29 -3.78
CA LYS A 20 -44.78 47.79 -3.94
C LYS A 20 -44.02 47.72 -2.63
N PHE A 21 -44.65 48.20 -1.54
CA PHE A 21 -44.03 48.14 -0.21
C PHE A 21 -43.78 46.71 0.28
N THR A 22 -44.76 45.80 0.07
CA THR A 22 -44.64 44.40 0.44
C THR A 22 -43.49 43.72 -0.32
N ILE A 23 -43.33 43.97 -1.62
CA ILE A 23 -42.23 43.42 -2.41
C ILE A 23 -40.87 43.95 -1.93
N VAL A 24 -40.74 45.25 -1.71
CA VAL A 24 -39.51 45.85 -1.23
C VAL A 24 -39.13 45.28 0.15
N LEU A 25 -40.09 45.16 1.06
CA LEU A 25 -39.88 44.61 2.39
C LEU A 25 -39.50 43.13 2.32
N SER A 26 -40.19 42.33 1.47
CA SER A 26 -39.84 40.91 1.26
C SER A 26 -38.42 40.75 0.76
N ILE A 27 -38.01 41.53 -0.25
CA ILE A 27 -36.65 41.50 -0.80
C ILE A 27 -35.63 41.92 0.27
N ALA A 28 -35.95 43.01 1.02
CA ALA A 28 -35.07 43.51 2.07
C ALA A 28 -34.82 42.51 3.21
N VAL A 29 -35.77 41.63 3.51
CA VAL A 29 -35.63 40.57 4.51
C VAL A 29 -35.02 39.30 3.89
N THR A 30 -35.48 38.89 2.71
CA THR A 30 -35.08 37.61 2.09
C THR A 30 -33.61 37.60 1.67
N ILE A 31 -33.13 38.72 1.09
CA ILE A 31 -31.72 38.79 0.64
C ILE A 31 -30.73 38.63 1.79
N PRO A 32 -30.82 39.37 2.92
CA PRO A 32 -29.91 39.17 4.04
C PRO A 32 -30.00 37.76 4.64
N VAL A 33 -31.19 37.20 4.79
CA VAL A 33 -31.39 35.84 5.30
C VAL A 33 -30.71 34.82 4.38
N PHE A 34 -30.83 34.98 3.06
CA PHE A 34 -30.19 34.11 2.08
C PHE A 34 -28.66 34.23 2.13
N ILE A 35 -28.13 35.43 2.23
CA ILE A 35 -26.69 35.69 2.37
C ILE A 35 -26.15 35.04 3.65
N VAL A 36 -26.83 35.21 4.78
CA VAL A 36 -26.48 34.61 6.06
C VAL A 36 -26.55 33.08 5.96
N GLY A 37 -27.59 32.54 5.31
CA GLY A 37 -27.75 31.12 5.07
C GLY A 37 -26.58 30.54 4.25
N ILE A 38 -26.19 31.17 3.16
CA ILE A 38 -25.03 30.76 2.36
C ILE A 38 -23.73 30.80 3.19
N PHE A 39 -23.55 31.88 3.96
CA PHE A 39 -22.38 32.03 4.80
C PHE A 39 -22.29 30.91 5.85
N PHE A 40 -23.35 30.58 6.55
CA PHE A 40 -23.41 29.49 7.49
C PHE A 40 -23.19 28.13 6.81
N TYR A 41 -23.80 27.92 5.65
CA TYR A 41 -23.61 26.69 4.88
C TYR A 41 -22.14 26.47 4.52
N THR A 42 -21.46 27.48 3.98
CA THR A 42 -20.05 27.38 3.61
C THR A 42 -19.16 27.12 4.82
N ARG A 43 -19.43 27.79 5.95
CA ARG A 43 -18.68 27.58 7.19
C ARG A 43 -18.86 26.18 7.78
N LEU A 44 -20.09 25.66 7.79
CA LEU A 44 -20.37 24.30 8.23
C LEU A 44 -19.71 23.27 7.33
N TYR A 45 -19.80 23.48 6.02
CA TYR A 45 -19.13 22.62 5.06
C TYR A 45 -17.61 22.55 5.31
N ASP A 46 -16.95 23.70 5.40
CA ASP A 46 -15.51 23.77 5.66
C ASP A 46 -15.14 23.09 6.98
N MET A 47 -15.96 23.26 8.01
CA MET A 47 -15.74 22.62 9.32
C MET A 47 -15.86 21.10 9.21
N VAL A 48 -16.88 20.56 8.55
CA VAL A 48 -17.11 19.12 8.40
C VAL A 48 -15.97 18.50 7.56
N VAL A 49 -15.57 19.15 6.46
CA VAL A 49 -14.47 18.70 5.61
C VAL A 49 -13.17 18.67 6.42
N SER A 50 -12.86 19.75 7.13
CA SER A 50 -11.64 19.84 7.96
C SER A 50 -11.62 18.80 9.08
N ASP A 51 -12.74 18.58 9.78
CA ASP A 51 -12.84 17.57 10.84
C ASP A 51 -12.70 16.14 10.29
N THR A 52 -13.30 15.86 9.15
CA THR A 52 -13.19 14.56 8.48
C THR A 52 -11.77 14.30 8.02
N ILE A 53 -11.11 15.27 7.36
CA ILE A 53 -9.71 15.17 6.95
C ILE A 53 -8.83 14.89 8.18
N ARG A 54 -9.04 15.60 9.28
CA ARG A 54 -8.28 15.39 10.51
C ARG A 54 -8.47 13.97 11.06
N LYS A 55 -9.70 13.47 11.11
CA LYS A 55 -9.98 12.09 11.57
C LYS A 55 -9.28 11.04 10.72
N GLU A 56 -9.29 11.22 9.41
CA GLU A 56 -8.59 10.30 8.50
C GLU A 56 -7.04 10.43 8.63
N GLN A 57 -6.53 11.64 8.91
CA GLN A 57 -5.11 11.83 9.23
C GLN A 57 -4.71 11.09 10.50
N ASP A 58 -5.50 11.26 11.57
CA ASP A 58 -5.26 10.58 12.85
C ASP A 58 -5.29 9.06 12.66
N ALA A 59 -6.32 8.54 12.00
CA ALA A 59 -6.45 7.11 11.71
C ALA A 59 -5.29 6.57 10.87
N SER A 60 -4.87 7.31 9.83
CA SER A 60 -3.74 6.92 8.99
C SER A 60 -2.41 6.97 9.75
N SER A 61 -2.23 7.94 10.66
CA SER A 61 -1.03 8.03 11.51
C SER A 61 -0.93 6.87 12.51
N GLU A 62 -2.06 6.29 12.94
CA GLU A 62 -2.10 5.09 13.75
C GLU A 62 -1.82 3.82 12.94
N ALA A 63 -2.23 3.79 11.67
CA ALA A 63 -2.03 2.64 10.79
C ALA A 63 -0.59 2.45 10.34
N ALA A 64 0.11 3.54 10.01
CA ALA A 64 1.45 3.50 9.45
C ALA A 64 2.45 2.70 10.31
N PRO A 65 2.59 2.94 11.64
CA PRO A 65 3.49 2.16 12.47
C PRO A 65 3.08 0.68 12.60
N LEU A 66 1.79 0.35 12.51
CA LEU A 66 1.33 -1.04 12.52
C LEU A 66 1.71 -1.76 11.23
N ILE A 67 1.67 -1.06 10.11
CA ILE A 67 2.13 -1.56 8.81
C ILE A 67 3.65 -1.75 8.84
N GLU A 68 4.41 -0.79 9.32
CA GLU A 68 5.87 -0.91 9.51
C GLU A 68 6.22 -2.10 10.39
N ALA A 69 5.54 -2.26 11.52
CA ALA A 69 5.76 -3.41 12.42
C ALA A 69 5.44 -4.76 11.75
N ARG A 70 4.46 -4.80 10.82
CA ARG A 70 4.16 -6.03 10.07
C ARG A 70 5.25 -6.35 9.05
N ILE A 71 5.77 -5.35 8.37
CA ILE A 71 6.88 -5.49 7.42
C ILE A 71 8.15 -5.92 8.20
N GLN A 72 8.41 -5.28 9.34
CA GLN A 72 9.57 -5.61 10.18
C GLN A 72 9.59 -7.07 10.60
N LYS A 73 8.45 -7.68 10.93
CA LYS A 73 8.38 -9.12 11.25
C LYS A 73 8.90 -10.03 10.15
N ILE A 74 8.78 -9.62 8.89
CA ILE A 74 9.30 -10.41 7.76
C ILE A 74 10.83 -10.27 7.70
N LEU A 75 11.35 -9.08 8.00
CA LEU A 75 12.80 -8.84 8.10
C LEU A 75 13.39 -9.63 9.26
N ASP A 76 12.76 -9.55 10.43
CA ASP A 76 13.20 -10.31 11.61
C ASP A 76 13.21 -11.82 11.32
N ALA A 77 12.19 -12.32 10.60
CA ALA A 77 12.15 -13.71 10.16
C ALA A 77 13.31 -14.08 9.22
N TYR A 78 13.72 -13.17 8.33
CA TYR A 78 14.90 -13.38 7.50
C TYR A 78 16.17 -13.43 8.36
N GLU A 79 16.35 -12.51 9.30
CA GLU A 79 17.49 -12.51 10.22
C GLU A 79 17.55 -13.82 11.01
N GLU A 80 16.41 -14.27 11.59
CA GLU A 80 16.34 -15.54 12.31
C GLU A 80 16.75 -16.75 11.45
N ILE A 81 16.44 -16.73 10.15
CA ILE A 81 16.85 -17.78 9.21
C ILE A 81 18.36 -17.71 8.92
N THR A 82 18.91 -16.50 8.75
CA THR A 82 20.32 -16.32 8.43
C THR A 82 21.28 -16.55 9.61
N GLU A 83 20.78 -16.49 10.84
CA GLU A 83 21.54 -16.84 12.04
C GLU A 83 21.72 -18.35 12.25
N LEU A 84 21.03 -19.18 11.48
CA LEU A 84 21.13 -20.64 11.61
C LEU A 84 22.44 -21.17 10.99
N GLY A 85 22.99 -22.23 11.55
CA GLY A 85 24.25 -22.84 11.11
C GLY A 85 24.26 -23.27 9.65
N PHE A 86 23.09 -23.62 9.07
CA PHE A 86 22.99 -23.95 7.65
C PHE A 86 23.37 -22.78 6.74
N TYR A 87 23.02 -21.56 7.14
CA TYR A 87 23.30 -20.36 6.33
C TYR A 87 24.79 -20.08 6.25
N GLU A 88 25.49 -20.16 7.39
CA GLU A 88 26.93 -20.05 7.46
C GLU A 88 27.62 -21.15 6.62
N THR A 89 27.10 -22.36 6.71
CA THR A 89 27.63 -23.52 5.96
C THR A 89 27.44 -23.39 4.45
N LEU A 90 26.35 -22.81 3.97
CA LEU A 90 26.08 -22.72 2.52
C LEU A 90 26.56 -21.41 1.89
N PHE A 91 26.44 -20.30 2.59
CA PHE A 91 26.57 -18.98 1.97
C PHE A 91 27.80 -18.18 2.47
N HIS A 92 28.39 -18.53 3.61
CA HIS A 92 29.53 -17.81 4.15
C HIS A 92 30.85 -18.62 4.08
N GLN A 93 30.90 -19.67 3.26
CA GLN A 93 32.11 -20.43 3.11
C GLN A 93 33.22 -19.64 2.39
N PRO A 94 34.50 -19.77 2.82
CA PRO A 94 35.63 -19.25 2.08
C PRO A 94 35.68 -19.83 0.65
N VAL A 95 36.07 -19.02 -0.33
CA VAL A 95 36.12 -19.36 -1.76
C VAL A 95 36.87 -20.67 -2.06
N ASN A 96 37.87 -20.99 -1.25
CA ASN A 96 38.74 -22.17 -1.41
C ASN A 96 38.32 -23.36 -0.52
N SER A 97 37.24 -23.27 0.22
CA SER A 97 36.75 -24.39 1.01
C SER A 97 36.09 -25.43 0.10
N PRO A 98 36.28 -26.74 0.36
CA PRO A 98 35.49 -27.75 -0.32
C PRO A 98 34.01 -27.49 0.01
N PHE A 99 33.21 -27.33 -1.02
CA PHE A 99 31.75 -27.11 -0.85
C PHE A 99 31.17 -28.31 -0.09
N GLN A 100 30.64 -28.05 1.08
CA GLN A 100 29.95 -29.07 1.86
C GLN A 100 28.56 -29.28 1.30
N MET A 101 28.41 -30.32 0.51
CA MET A 101 27.16 -30.67 -0.16
C MET A 101 26.12 -31.33 0.74
N LEU A 102 26.52 -31.65 1.98
CA LEU A 102 25.65 -32.22 3.00
C LEU A 102 25.67 -31.28 4.21
N LEU A 103 24.53 -30.69 4.52
CA LEU A 103 24.34 -30.03 5.80
C LEU A 103 24.50 -31.05 6.93
N ASP A 104 25.05 -30.60 8.05
CA ASP A 104 24.95 -31.37 9.29
C ASP A 104 23.45 -31.64 9.55
N PRO A 105 23.06 -32.88 9.86
CA PRO A 105 21.69 -33.23 10.18
C PRO A 105 21.04 -32.33 11.23
N ARG A 106 21.84 -31.83 12.19
CA ARG A 106 21.34 -30.88 13.22
C ARG A 106 20.99 -29.51 12.63
N ASP A 107 21.82 -29.01 11.71
CA ASP A 107 21.57 -27.72 11.04
C ASP A 107 20.33 -27.82 10.12
N ALA A 108 20.19 -28.97 9.44
CA ALA A 108 19.01 -29.24 8.61
C ALA A 108 17.72 -29.31 9.45
N GLU A 109 17.75 -29.99 10.59
CA GLU A 109 16.63 -30.09 11.52
C GLU A 109 16.29 -28.72 12.13
N ALA A 110 17.31 -27.96 12.55
CA ALA A 110 17.14 -26.62 13.10
C ALA A 110 16.49 -25.66 12.07
N PHE A 111 16.95 -25.72 10.81
CA PHE A 111 16.36 -24.95 9.72
C PHE A 111 14.89 -25.31 9.48
N GLN A 112 14.60 -26.60 9.32
CA GLN A 112 13.24 -27.07 9.10
C GLN A 112 12.30 -26.66 10.23
N LYS A 113 12.73 -26.84 11.48
CA LYS A 113 11.98 -26.46 12.67
C LYS A 113 11.68 -24.95 12.67
N LYS A 114 12.69 -24.12 12.41
CA LYS A 114 12.54 -22.66 12.37
C LYS A 114 11.60 -22.24 11.24
N ALA A 115 11.76 -22.76 10.03
CA ALA A 115 10.88 -22.49 8.91
C ALA A 115 9.42 -22.83 9.25
N GLN A 116 9.18 -23.99 9.88
CA GLN A 116 7.85 -24.40 10.29
C GLN A 116 7.28 -23.49 11.39
N GLU A 117 8.08 -23.09 12.38
CA GLU A 117 7.67 -22.13 13.43
C GLU A 117 7.20 -20.80 12.83
N LEU A 118 7.95 -20.27 11.86
CA LEU A 118 7.60 -19.02 11.17
C LEU A 118 6.32 -19.14 10.34
N ILE A 119 6.07 -20.30 9.73
CA ILE A 119 4.84 -20.59 8.99
C ILE A 119 3.66 -20.75 9.95
N ASP A 120 3.81 -21.52 11.03
CA ASP A 120 2.75 -21.77 12.01
C ASP A 120 2.34 -20.49 12.74
N SER A 121 3.29 -19.61 13.03
CA SER A 121 3.03 -18.26 13.59
C SER A 121 2.40 -17.29 12.60
N LYS A 122 2.25 -17.67 11.34
CA LYS A 122 1.78 -16.82 10.23
C LYS A 122 2.63 -15.56 10.02
N THR A 123 3.88 -15.61 10.41
CA THR A 123 4.86 -14.57 10.08
C THR A 123 5.16 -14.59 8.60
N ILE A 124 5.37 -15.81 8.06
CA ILE A 124 5.47 -16.09 6.63
C ILE A 124 4.46 -17.17 6.24
N THR A 125 4.19 -17.31 4.96
CA THR A 125 3.34 -18.35 4.39
C THR A 125 4.15 -19.44 3.68
N GLY A 126 5.43 -19.17 3.42
CA GLY A 126 6.35 -20.10 2.80
C GLY A 126 7.76 -19.55 2.73
N LEU A 127 8.69 -20.43 2.51
CA LEU A 127 10.11 -20.15 2.34
C LEU A 127 10.65 -20.97 1.17
N GLN A 128 11.37 -20.32 0.25
CA GLN A 128 12.11 -21.03 -0.80
C GLN A 128 13.51 -20.46 -0.98
N ILE A 129 14.46 -21.33 -1.27
CA ILE A 129 15.83 -21.01 -1.59
C ILE A 129 16.08 -21.46 -3.03
N TYR A 130 16.19 -20.49 -3.93
CA TYR A 130 16.45 -20.71 -5.35
C TYR A 130 17.94 -20.81 -5.58
N MET A 131 18.41 -21.96 -6.03
CA MET A 131 19.81 -22.18 -6.34
C MET A 131 19.99 -23.34 -7.32
N ASP A 132 20.98 -23.22 -8.20
CA ASP A 132 21.35 -24.30 -9.12
C ASP A 132 22.65 -24.93 -8.64
N PHE A 133 22.62 -26.24 -8.52
CA PHE A 133 23.84 -27.02 -8.34
C PHE A 133 24.37 -27.42 -9.71
N PRO A 134 25.65 -27.15 -10.00
CA PRO A 134 26.26 -27.61 -11.23
C PRO A 134 26.27 -29.15 -11.27
N THR A 135 25.48 -29.69 -12.15
CA THR A 135 25.41 -31.05 -12.67
C THR A 135 25.51 -32.23 -11.67
N GLY A 136 24.40 -32.93 -11.59
CA GLY A 136 24.34 -34.36 -11.18
C GLY A 136 24.21 -34.59 -9.70
N SER A 137 22.98 -34.82 -9.27
CA SER A 137 22.60 -35.56 -8.07
C SER A 137 23.33 -35.22 -6.76
N VAL A 138 23.40 -33.93 -6.44
CA VAL A 138 23.79 -33.55 -5.09
C VAL A 138 22.52 -33.54 -4.27
N LYS A 139 22.36 -34.55 -3.45
CA LYS A 139 21.44 -34.52 -2.33
C LYS A 139 22.07 -33.62 -1.29
N LEU A 140 21.67 -32.35 -1.19
CA LEU A 140 22.02 -31.44 -0.11
C LEU A 140 21.65 -32.03 1.25
N PHE A 141 20.70 -32.95 1.25
CA PHE A 141 20.11 -33.54 2.45
C PHE A 141 20.03 -35.04 2.30
N ARG A 142 20.43 -35.75 3.34
CA ARG A 142 20.05 -37.12 3.53
C ARG A 142 18.55 -37.13 3.80
N ASP A 143 17.79 -37.77 2.95
CA ASP A 143 16.35 -37.94 3.09
C ASP A 143 15.54 -36.63 3.02
N ASP A 144 14.46 -36.66 2.34
CA ASP A 144 13.37 -35.76 1.97
C ASP A 144 13.02 -34.53 2.83
N LEU A 145 13.72 -34.27 3.94
CA LEU A 145 13.32 -33.31 4.98
C LEU A 145 13.42 -31.82 4.59
N THR A 146 14.19 -31.49 3.56
CA THR A 146 14.40 -30.09 3.18
C THR A 146 14.30 -29.86 1.68
N SER A 147 13.96 -30.88 0.89
CA SER A 147 13.80 -30.79 -0.56
C SER A 147 12.72 -29.77 -0.99
N ASP A 148 11.73 -29.54 -0.14
CA ASP A 148 10.64 -28.61 -0.43
C ASP A 148 11.05 -27.14 -0.34
N TYR A 149 12.13 -26.83 0.40
CA TYR A 149 12.62 -25.47 0.55
C TYR A 149 13.64 -25.08 -0.52
N PHE A 150 14.37 -26.04 -1.08
CA PHE A 150 15.40 -25.81 -2.09
C PHE A 150 14.87 -26.13 -3.48
N VAL A 151 14.88 -25.15 -4.33
CA VAL A 151 14.28 -25.23 -5.67
C VAL A 151 15.28 -24.76 -6.73
N PRO A 152 15.21 -25.32 -7.96
CA PRO A 152 16.10 -24.89 -9.04
C PRO A 152 15.82 -23.46 -9.45
N MET A 153 16.89 -22.74 -9.82
CA MET A 153 16.82 -21.36 -10.31
C MET A 153 15.89 -21.19 -11.53
N SER A 154 15.72 -22.25 -12.32
CA SER A 154 14.81 -22.24 -13.48
C SER A 154 13.35 -21.88 -13.12
N LEU A 155 12.92 -22.13 -11.89
CA LEU A 155 11.60 -21.74 -11.42
C LEU A 155 11.46 -20.23 -11.19
N ALA A 156 12.57 -19.54 -10.96
CA ALA A 156 12.61 -18.08 -10.81
C ALA A 156 12.72 -17.34 -12.14
N GLN A 157 13.36 -17.93 -13.14
CA GLN A 157 13.76 -17.26 -14.39
C GLN A 157 12.64 -16.62 -15.19
N GLY A 158 11.38 -17.01 -14.99
CA GLY A 158 10.23 -16.39 -15.67
C GLY A 158 9.52 -15.30 -14.87
N THR A 159 9.99 -14.99 -13.65
CA THR A 159 9.33 -14.05 -12.76
C THR A 159 9.84 -12.62 -12.97
N TYR A 160 8.98 -11.64 -12.66
CA TYR A 160 9.37 -10.23 -12.81
C TYR A 160 10.45 -9.83 -11.79
N TRP A 161 10.37 -10.36 -10.56
CA TRP A 161 11.38 -10.09 -9.53
C TRP A 161 12.78 -10.55 -9.94
N TYR A 162 12.90 -11.72 -10.58
CA TYR A 162 14.17 -12.21 -11.07
C TYR A 162 14.80 -11.25 -12.09
N GLY A 163 13.98 -10.74 -13.03
CA GLY A 163 14.41 -9.73 -13.98
C GLY A 163 14.91 -8.44 -13.31
N ILE A 164 14.29 -8.03 -12.20
CA ILE A 164 14.74 -6.86 -11.44
C ILE A 164 16.14 -7.11 -10.86
N PHE A 165 16.38 -8.24 -10.20
CA PHE A 165 17.70 -8.57 -9.67
C PHE A 165 18.78 -8.59 -10.75
N GLN A 166 18.51 -9.23 -11.88
CA GLN A 166 19.43 -9.29 -13.00
C GLN A 166 19.74 -7.91 -13.60
N GLY A 167 18.77 -7.02 -13.66
CA GLY A 167 18.90 -5.70 -14.25
C GLY A 167 19.44 -4.61 -13.34
N THR A 168 19.33 -4.76 -12.01
CA THR A 168 19.62 -3.67 -11.05
C THR A 168 20.75 -3.98 -10.08
N GLY A 169 21.13 -5.25 -9.89
CA GLY A 169 22.11 -5.66 -8.90
C GLY A 169 21.67 -5.37 -7.45
N LYS A 170 20.39 -5.21 -7.18
CA LYS A 170 19.88 -5.04 -5.81
C LYS A 170 20.25 -6.26 -4.96
N ALA A 171 20.50 -6.04 -3.66
CA ALA A 171 20.76 -7.11 -2.73
C ALA A 171 19.45 -7.73 -2.20
N GLU A 172 18.40 -6.94 -2.11
CA GLU A 172 17.10 -7.33 -1.56
C GLU A 172 15.94 -6.67 -2.32
N LEU A 173 14.77 -7.29 -2.25
CA LEU A 173 13.57 -6.80 -2.91
C LEU A 173 12.31 -7.22 -2.15
N TYR A 174 11.45 -6.26 -1.86
CA TYR A 174 10.08 -6.52 -1.47
C TYR A 174 9.20 -6.64 -2.70
N CYS A 175 8.55 -7.79 -2.83
CA CYS A 175 7.79 -8.17 -4.01
C CYS A 175 6.29 -8.11 -3.72
N PRO A 176 5.54 -7.16 -4.28
CA PRO A 176 4.08 -7.25 -4.35
C PRO A 176 3.64 -8.31 -5.36
N GLU A 177 2.36 -8.62 -5.38
CA GLU A 177 1.74 -9.66 -6.22
C GLU A 177 2.22 -9.65 -7.68
N PHE A 178 2.30 -8.46 -8.28
CA PHE A 178 2.70 -8.30 -9.68
C PHE A 178 4.12 -8.81 -9.98
N TYR A 179 5.00 -8.86 -8.97
CA TYR A 179 6.38 -9.32 -9.17
C TYR A 179 6.52 -10.84 -9.13
N LEU A 180 5.55 -11.52 -8.52
CA LEU A 180 5.57 -12.97 -8.31
C LEU A 180 5.04 -13.74 -9.52
N GLY A 181 5.55 -14.96 -9.69
CA GLY A 181 5.03 -15.91 -10.66
C GLY A 181 3.71 -16.54 -10.20
N GLU A 182 2.91 -17.06 -11.14
CA GLU A 182 1.62 -17.70 -10.83
C GLU A 182 1.75 -18.88 -9.86
N ARG A 183 2.86 -19.65 -9.97
CA ARG A 183 3.15 -20.75 -9.05
C ARG A 183 3.35 -20.22 -7.63
N GLU A 184 4.14 -19.17 -7.46
CA GLU A 184 4.45 -18.58 -6.15
C GLU A 184 3.16 -18.06 -5.50
N LYS A 185 2.37 -17.29 -6.25
CA LYS A 185 1.09 -16.74 -5.80
C LYS A 185 0.10 -17.83 -5.36
N SER A 186 0.00 -18.89 -6.14
CA SER A 186 -0.97 -19.96 -5.85
C SER A 186 -0.61 -20.80 -4.63
N ILE A 187 0.69 -20.93 -4.31
CA ILE A 187 1.16 -21.81 -3.23
C ILE A 187 1.42 -21.01 -1.94
N PHE A 188 2.02 -19.83 -2.06
CA PHE A 188 2.59 -19.14 -0.89
C PHE A 188 1.89 -17.82 -0.56
N GLY A 189 1.30 -17.14 -1.54
CA GLY A 189 0.64 -15.86 -1.33
C GLY A 189 1.09 -14.77 -2.29
N ASP A 190 0.64 -13.55 -2.04
CA ASP A 190 0.73 -12.41 -2.96
C ASP A 190 1.85 -11.41 -2.60
N MET A 191 2.71 -11.76 -1.65
CA MET A 191 3.88 -10.96 -1.27
C MET A 191 5.09 -11.83 -1.01
N ALA A 192 6.30 -11.28 -1.25
CA ALA A 192 7.54 -11.88 -0.82
C ALA A 192 8.60 -10.84 -0.45
N TYR A 193 9.47 -11.20 0.48
CA TYR A 193 10.76 -10.57 0.69
C TYR A 193 11.85 -11.50 0.16
N ILE A 194 12.62 -11.03 -0.81
CA ILE A 194 13.62 -11.84 -1.51
C ILE A 194 14.99 -11.20 -1.36
N VAL A 195 15.95 -11.99 -0.93
CA VAL A 195 17.34 -11.56 -0.77
C VAL A 195 18.22 -12.35 -1.71
N SER A 196 19.10 -11.63 -2.41
CA SER A 196 20.13 -12.18 -3.27
C SER A 196 21.34 -12.53 -2.42
N THR A 197 21.84 -13.75 -2.54
CA THR A 197 23.05 -14.22 -1.87
C THR A 197 23.93 -15.00 -2.84
N THR A 198 25.17 -15.28 -2.46
CA THR A 198 26.15 -15.98 -3.29
C THR A 198 26.69 -17.16 -2.52
N PHE A 199 26.84 -18.29 -3.20
CA PHE A 199 27.58 -19.43 -2.68
C PHE A 199 28.74 -19.80 -3.61
N TYR A 200 29.74 -20.49 -3.09
CA TYR A 200 30.90 -20.88 -3.86
C TYR A 200 30.90 -22.40 -4.08
N TYR A 201 31.05 -22.80 -5.33
CA TYR A 201 31.16 -24.17 -5.72
C TYR A 201 32.37 -24.36 -6.68
N GLN A 202 33.28 -25.22 -6.33
CA GLN A 202 34.54 -25.47 -7.09
C GLN A 202 35.30 -24.17 -7.44
N GLY A 203 35.36 -23.24 -6.49
CA GLY A 203 36.01 -21.94 -6.69
C GLY A 203 35.25 -20.90 -7.49
N ASN A 204 34.08 -21.24 -8.02
CA ASN A 204 33.23 -20.32 -8.77
C ASN A 204 32.09 -19.78 -7.89
N ALA A 205 31.78 -18.50 -8.05
CA ALA A 205 30.64 -17.85 -7.40
C ALA A 205 29.34 -18.19 -8.17
N HIS A 206 28.33 -18.61 -7.44
CA HIS A 206 27.00 -18.91 -7.94
C HIS A 206 25.96 -18.10 -7.19
N GLN A 207 24.98 -17.61 -7.92
CA GLN A 207 23.87 -16.82 -7.36
C GLN A 207 22.82 -17.73 -6.71
N ALA A 208 22.29 -17.28 -5.59
CA ALA A 208 21.11 -17.87 -4.96
C ALA A 208 20.16 -16.76 -4.49
N TYR A 209 18.90 -17.11 -4.26
CA TYR A 209 17.91 -16.20 -3.72
C TYR A 209 17.13 -16.88 -2.61
N ILE A 210 16.98 -16.19 -1.49
CA ILE A 210 16.16 -16.64 -0.36
C ILE A 210 14.86 -15.82 -0.40
N ALA A 211 13.74 -16.49 -0.58
CA ALA A 211 12.42 -15.89 -0.69
C ALA A 211 11.54 -16.28 0.50
N LEU A 212 11.14 -15.31 1.30
CA LEU A 212 10.14 -15.43 2.35
C LEU A 212 8.81 -14.90 1.83
N TYR A 213 7.82 -15.77 1.72
CA TYR A 213 6.50 -15.42 1.22
C TYR A 213 5.55 -15.03 2.34
N SER A 214 4.61 -14.16 2.01
CA SER A 214 3.55 -13.72 2.92
C SER A 214 2.31 -13.30 2.14
N THR A 215 1.25 -12.87 2.84
CA THR A 215 0.05 -12.33 2.22
C THR A 215 -0.13 -10.86 2.55
N SER A 216 -0.69 -10.11 1.60
CA SER A 216 -1.10 -8.72 1.79
C SER A 216 -2.35 -8.56 2.65
N ASP A 217 -3.04 -9.65 3.00
CA ASP A 217 -4.32 -9.61 3.73
C ASP A 217 -4.25 -8.84 5.03
N GLN A 218 -3.19 -8.99 5.82
CA GLN A 218 -3.04 -8.26 7.09
C GLN A 218 -2.84 -6.77 6.85
N LEU A 219 -2.08 -6.37 5.83
CA LEU A 219 -1.92 -4.98 5.43
C LEU A 219 -3.26 -4.41 4.93
N THR A 220 -3.97 -5.16 4.08
CA THR A 220 -5.30 -4.81 3.60
C THR A 220 -6.30 -4.60 4.74
N GLN A 221 -6.28 -5.45 5.78
CA GLN A 221 -7.15 -5.29 6.94
C GLN A 221 -6.78 -4.05 7.76
N LEU A 222 -5.50 -3.76 7.95
CA LEU A 222 -5.05 -2.53 8.61
C LEU A 222 -5.50 -1.29 7.83
N LEU A 223 -5.34 -1.28 6.52
CA LEU A 223 -5.79 -0.19 5.67
C LEU A 223 -7.31 0.02 5.75
N LYS A 224 -8.10 -1.07 5.73
CA LYS A 224 -9.57 -0.99 5.85
C LYS A 224 -10.04 -0.48 7.20
N LYS A 225 -9.44 -0.98 8.28
CA LYS A 225 -9.84 -0.64 9.66
C LYS A 225 -9.69 0.86 9.94
N ASN A 226 -8.78 1.52 9.27
CA ASN A 226 -8.44 2.92 9.51
C ASN A 226 -9.22 3.90 8.61
N LEU A 227 -10.07 3.42 7.71
CA LEU A 227 -10.95 4.27 6.92
C LEU A 227 -12.24 4.53 7.67
N THR A 228 -12.58 5.81 7.87
CA THR A 228 -13.80 6.24 8.57
C THR A 228 -14.87 6.75 7.61
N LEU A 229 -14.50 7.15 6.41
CA LEU A 229 -15.39 7.73 5.41
C LEU A 229 -15.72 6.72 4.31
N ASP A 230 -17.00 6.51 4.05
CA ASP A 230 -17.48 5.68 2.95
C ASP A 230 -16.98 6.20 1.59
N GLY A 231 -16.45 5.29 0.78
CA GLY A 231 -15.90 5.61 -0.54
C GLY A 231 -14.47 6.14 -0.51
N SER A 232 -13.84 6.25 0.66
CA SER A 232 -12.40 6.47 0.77
C SER A 232 -11.64 5.18 0.48
N VAL A 233 -10.42 5.33 -0.02
CA VAL A 233 -9.53 4.22 -0.35
C VAL A 233 -8.15 4.50 0.25
N SER A 234 -7.57 3.50 0.88
CA SER A 234 -6.18 3.54 1.32
C SER A 234 -5.39 2.41 0.66
N TYR A 235 -4.18 2.71 0.20
CA TYR A 235 -3.32 1.74 -0.45
C TYR A 235 -1.84 2.03 -0.15
N ILE A 236 -1.00 1.01 -0.37
CA ILE A 236 0.45 1.11 -0.27
C ILE A 236 1.03 1.00 -1.67
N ILE A 237 1.90 1.94 -2.03
CA ILE A 237 2.58 2.00 -3.33
C ILE A 237 4.09 1.98 -3.14
N ASN A 238 4.79 1.25 -4.01
CA ASN A 238 6.25 1.21 -4.04
C ASN A 238 6.84 2.13 -5.12
N GLU A 239 8.14 2.27 -5.14
CA GLU A 239 8.92 3.12 -6.06
C GLU A 239 8.77 2.76 -7.55
N ARG A 240 8.16 1.61 -7.86
CA ARG A 240 7.89 1.14 -9.24
C ARG A 240 6.41 1.24 -9.63
N ASN A 241 5.65 2.03 -8.89
CA ASN A 241 4.21 2.20 -9.09
C ASN A 241 3.39 0.91 -8.88
N ALA A 242 3.94 -0.11 -8.21
CA ALA A 242 3.19 -1.31 -7.90
C ALA A 242 2.42 -1.14 -6.58
N ILE A 243 1.14 -1.49 -6.61
CA ILE A 243 0.31 -1.52 -5.41
C ILE A 243 0.65 -2.77 -4.62
N VAL A 244 1.10 -2.57 -3.39
CA VAL A 244 1.48 -3.64 -2.47
C VAL A 244 0.28 -4.20 -1.74
N ALA A 245 -0.60 -3.33 -1.28
CA ALA A 245 -1.87 -3.67 -0.64
C ALA A 245 -2.87 -2.53 -0.84
N SER A 246 -4.16 -2.84 -0.85
CA SER A 246 -5.24 -1.86 -0.96
C SER A 246 -6.41 -2.22 -0.08
N SER A 247 -7.05 -1.21 0.50
CA SER A 247 -8.31 -1.38 1.23
C SER A 247 -9.47 -1.77 0.29
N ASP A 248 -9.38 -1.41 -0.98
CA ASP A 248 -10.33 -1.79 -2.02
C ASP A 248 -9.69 -2.84 -2.95
N LYS A 249 -10.16 -4.08 -2.85
CA LYS A 249 -9.74 -5.18 -3.73
C LYS A 249 -10.37 -5.09 -5.13
N SER A 250 -11.39 -4.24 -5.33
CA SER A 250 -12.08 -4.12 -6.62
C SER A 250 -11.24 -3.41 -7.69
N GLY A 251 -10.10 -2.85 -7.29
CA GLY A 251 -9.13 -2.28 -8.23
C GLY A 251 -9.68 -1.10 -9.02
N THR A 252 -10.68 -0.40 -8.51
CA THR A 252 -11.17 0.84 -9.10
C THR A 252 -10.13 1.94 -8.95
N GLY A 253 -8.98 1.75 -9.60
CA GLY A 253 -7.81 2.60 -9.60
C GLY A 253 -8.01 4.03 -10.10
N ILE A 254 -9.25 4.52 -10.12
CA ILE A 254 -9.63 5.85 -10.60
C ILE A 254 -8.91 6.97 -9.81
N TYR A 255 -8.52 6.70 -8.57
CA TYR A 255 -7.88 7.69 -7.70
C TYR A 255 -6.42 7.37 -7.35
N LEU A 256 -5.81 6.38 -8.01
CA LEU A 256 -4.41 6.02 -7.69
C LEU A 256 -3.45 7.09 -8.21
N LEU A 257 -2.63 7.59 -7.32
CA LEU A 257 -1.52 8.49 -7.63
C LEU A 257 -0.26 7.67 -7.87
N ASP A 258 0.55 8.08 -8.84
CA ASP A 258 1.86 7.47 -9.05
C ASP A 258 2.84 7.85 -7.92
N TYR A 259 3.89 7.01 -7.74
CA TYR A 259 4.84 7.17 -6.65
C TYR A 259 5.54 8.53 -6.65
N GLN A 260 5.96 9.02 -7.82
CA GLN A 260 6.64 10.31 -7.91
C GLN A 260 5.73 11.47 -7.48
N THR A 261 4.47 11.45 -7.91
CA THR A 261 3.47 12.44 -7.46
C THR A 261 3.26 12.39 -5.95
N VAL A 262 3.24 11.18 -5.36
CA VAL A 262 3.11 10.98 -3.92
C VAL A 262 4.34 11.52 -3.18
N GLU A 263 5.53 11.17 -3.63
CA GLU A 263 6.80 11.61 -3.04
C GLU A 263 6.95 13.13 -3.07
N ASP A 264 6.74 13.76 -4.23
CA ASP A 264 6.78 15.21 -4.39
C ASP A 264 5.76 15.91 -3.49
N SER A 265 4.56 15.35 -3.38
CA SER A 265 3.50 15.88 -2.53
C SER A 265 3.80 15.72 -1.05
N PHE A 266 4.37 14.58 -0.63
CA PHE A 266 4.80 14.34 0.74
C PHE A 266 5.90 15.32 1.15
N MET A 267 6.87 15.59 0.28
CA MET A 267 7.95 16.55 0.54
C MET A 267 7.46 18.00 0.58
N ALA A 268 6.41 18.32 -0.16
CA ALA A 268 5.86 19.68 -0.26
C ALA A 268 4.80 19.99 0.81
N SER A 269 4.18 18.98 1.41
CA SER A 269 3.04 19.14 2.32
C SER A 269 3.17 18.26 3.56
N ASN A 270 2.81 18.80 4.71
CA ASN A 270 2.79 18.04 5.97
C ASN A 270 1.46 17.30 6.16
N GLY A 271 0.93 16.61 5.13
CA GLY A 271 -0.31 15.87 5.32
C GLY A 271 -1.16 15.71 4.07
N PHE A 272 -2.40 16.22 4.08
CA PHE A 272 -3.34 16.09 2.98
C PHE A 272 -3.17 17.21 1.95
N ILE A 273 -3.25 16.83 0.68
CA ILE A 273 -3.33 17.76 -0.45
C ILE A 273 -4.68 17.62 -1.15
N GLU A 274 -5.10 18.69 -1.78
CA GLU A 274 -6.24 18.69 -2.70
C GLU A 274 -5.74 18.49 -4.13
N ARG A 275 -6.37 17.59 -4.87
CA ARG A 275 -6.11 17.30 -6.29
C ARG A 275 -7.41 17.11 -7.05
N THR A 276 -7.36 17.31 -8.37
CA THR A 276 -8.43 16.96 -9.28
C THR A 276 -7.95 15.87 -10.22
N ILE A 277 -8.63 14.73 -10.20
CA ILE A 277 -8.35 13.57 -11.05
C ILE A 277 -9.63 13.24 -11.80
N LEU A 278 -9.58 13.17 -13.14
CA LEU A 278 -10.73 12.89 -14.02
C LEU A 278 -11.96 13.75 -13.67
N ASP A 279 -11.74 15.05 -13.52
CA ASP A 279 -12.76 16.05 -13.15
C ASP A 279 -13.38 15.84 -11.77
N GLN A 280 -12.85 14.95 -10.97
CA GLN A 280 -13.25 14.73 -9.58
C GLN A 280 -12.23 15.33 -8.61
N LYS A 281 -12.70 16.14 -7.70
CA LYS A 281 -11.90 16.70 -6.62
C LYS A 281 -11.70 15.62 -5.55
N ILE A 282 -10.45 15.38 -5.18
CA ILE A 282 -10.06 14.47 -4.11
C ILE A 282 -9.16 15.17 -3.10
N TYR A 283 -9.13 14.61 -1.91
CA TYR A 283 -8.12 14.93 -0.89
C TYR A 283 -7.27 13.69 -0.68
N ALA A 284 -5.96 13.84 -0.71
CA ALA A 284 -5.03 12.73 -0.54
C ALA A 284 -4.04 12.99 0.59
N GLY A 285 -3.89 12.02 1.49
CA GLY A 285 -2.92 12.00 2.56
C GLY A 285 -1.82 10.99 2.29
N PHE A 286 -0.59 11.30 2.75
CA PHE A 286 0.59 10.50 2.50
C PHE A 286 1.33 10.21 3.79
N TYR A 287 1.79 8.96 3.94
CA TYR A 287 2.65 8.51 5.03
C TYR A 287 3.80 7.70 4.47
N ASN A 288 5.01 8.07 4.84
CA ASN A 288 6.21 7.33 4.45
C ASN A 288 6.38 6.11 5.34
N ILE A 289 6.44 4.94 4.74
CA ILE A 289 6.83 3.67 5.35
C ILE A 289 8.35 3.53 5.12
N ARG A 290 9.15 3.85 6.14
CA ARG A 290 10.60 4.07 6.02
C ARG A 290 11.35 2.89 5.44
N GLN A 291 10.99 1.69 5.84
CA GLN A 291 11.47 0.46 5.24
C GLN A 291 10.27 -0.33 4.73
N PRO A 292 10.20 -0.58 3.43
CA PRO A 292 11.23 -0.46 2.38
C PRO A 292 11.22 0.83 1.56
N GLY A 293 10.74 1.94 2.06
CA GLY A 293 10.66 3.21 1.33
C GLY A 293 9.38 3.34 0.50
N TRP A 294 8.27 2.79 1.00
CA TRP A 294 6.96 2.86 0.38
C TRP A 294 6.15 4.03 0.92
N PHE A 295 5.06 4.34 0.25
CA PHE A 295 4.07 5.28 0.75
C PHE A 295 2.72 4.61 0.98
N MET A 296 2.14 4.87 2.14
CA MET A 296 0.71 4.68 2.34
C MET A 296 -0.01 5.94 1.88
N VAL A 297 -1.00 5.78 1.02
CA VAL A 297 -1.81 6.85 0.46
C VAL A 297 -3.26 6.64 0.85
N THR A 298 -3.89 7.66 1.44
CA THR A 298 -5.33 7.65 1.74
C THR A 298 -6.01 8.69 0.87
N VAL A 299 -7.00 8.29 0.08
CA VAL A 299 -7.74 9.14 -0.86
C VAL A 299 -9.19 9.29 -0.40
N LEU A 300 -9.63 10.53 -0.25
CA LEU A 300 -10.98 10.93 0.14
C LEU A 300 -11.66 11.64 -1.03
N PRO A 301 -12.65 11.03 -1.69
CA PRO A 301 -13.42 11.71 -2.73
C PRO A 301 -14.27 12.83 -2.14
N SER A 302 -14.27 14.01 -2.77
CA SER A 302 -15.10 15.14 -2.31
C SER A 302 -16.59 14.84 -2.33
N SER A 303 -17.04 13.94 -3.21
CA SER A 303 -18.43 13.47 -3.25
C SER A 303 -18.85 12.75 -1.96
N SER A 304 -17.94 12.02 -1.34
CA SER A 304 -18.19 11.34 -0.06
C SER A 304 -18.22 12.31 1.11
N LEU A 305 -17.35 13.31 1.10
CA LEU A 305 -17.36 14.41 2.08
C LEU A 305 -18.66 15.22 2.00
N LEU A 306 -19.15 15.50 0.79
CA LEU A 306 -20.43 16.18 0.56
C LEU A 306 -21.61 15.38 1.10
N LYS A 307 -21.65 14.06 0.89
CA LYS A 307 -22.72 13.21 1.42
C LYS A 307 -22.75 13.25 2.95
N GLN A 308 -21.61 13.16 3.59
CA GLN A 308 -21.49 13.23 5.05
C GLN A 308 -21.91 14.60 5.59
N SER A 309 -21.47 15.69 4.93
CA SER A 309 -21.85 17.05 5.29
C SER A 309 -23.37 17.27 5.19
N ASN A 310 -23.99 16.82 4.09
CA ASN A 310 -25.45 16.92 3.91
C ASN A 310 -26.20 16.10 4.97
N PHE A 311 -25.73 14.89 5.30
CA PHE A 311 -26.37 14.07 6.34
C PHE A 311 -26.36 14.77 7.70
N ILE A 312 -25.24 15.36 8.09
CA ILE A 312 -25.15 16.12 9.35
C ILE A 312 -26.08 17.33 9.35
N MET A 313 -26.15 18.08 8.25
CA MET A 313 -27.00 19.27 8.16
C MET A 313 -28.52 18.97 8.19
N PHE A 314 -28.94 17.76 7.78
CA PHE A 314 -30.36 17.36 7.87
C PHE A 314 -30.74 16.81 9.25
N GLN A 315 -29.79 16.60 10.16
CA GLN A 315 -30.07 16.14 11.52
C GLN A 315 -30.25 17.29 12.52
N TYR A 316 -29.92 18.52 12.16
CA TYR A 316 -30.08 19.76 12.96
C TYR A 316 -31.02 20.73 12.28
#